data_3c1afd24924b0a20b2986fd1c60458a8
#
_entry.id   3c1afd24924b0a20b2986fd1c60458a8
#
_cell.length_a   1.000
_cell.length_b   1.000
_cell.length_c   1.000
_cell.angle_alpha   90.00
_cell.angle_beta   90.00
_cell.angle_gamma   90.00
#
_symmetry.space_group_name_H-M   'P 1'
#
loop_
_entity.id
_entity.type
_entity.pdbx_description
1 polymer ?
#
loop_
_entity_poly.entity_id
_entity_poly.type
_entity_poly.pdbx_seq_one_letter_code
_entity_poly.pdbx_strand_id
1 'polypeptide(L)'
;MVIPNTQKSWIGKAHLIGQTLTASYIRPGPVGDGFIYDPPTYEHPDTSGYDESAWMLLDGTPASCTNIGLYYNRRKKPVDLVISGPNYGRNSTALYIISSGTVGAAMEGALSGVKAISLSYAFENRSIPPPHVKEATTRSVELIKYLWENWDEQTQLYTINVPMIASVASAEPVFTHILENTWGSVFHEVGGSKTPADDGKRQFRWGPDFDAADRTVAESSGNNDGRVIEQGCISVTPLRANYKDIPTIQGEITLD
;
A
#
# COMPACT_ATOMS: atom_id res chain seq x y z
N MET A 1 -3.08 -0.87 16.53
CA MET A 1 -3.00 -1.06 15.06
C MET A 1 -4.36 -1.50 14.53
N VAL A 2 -4.75 -1.10 13.31
CA VAL A 2 -5.99 -1.53 12.65
C VAL A 2 -5.64 -2.00 11.23
N ILE A 3 -5.99 -3.22 10.89
CA ILE A 3 -5.63 -3.84 9.61
C ILE A 3 -6.81 -4.64 9.03
N PRO A 4 -6.86 -4.89 7.72
CA PRO A 4 -7.84 -5.81 7.14
C PRO A 4 -7.63 -7.25 7.65
N ASN A 5 -8.71 -7.98 7.85
CA ASN A 5 -8.66 -9.39 8.27
C ASN A 5 -8.26 -10.35 7.14
N THR A 6 -8.28 -9.89 5.89
CA THR A 6 -7.87 -10.65 4.70
C THR A 6 -7.10 -9.76 3.73
N GLN A 7 -6.33 -10.39 2.85
CA GLN A 7 -5.61 -9.68 1.79
C GLN A 7 -6.58 -8.90 0.88
N LYS A 8 -6.27 -7.64 0.64
CA LYS A 8 -7.05 -6.71 -0.20
C LYS A 8 -6.18 -6.12 -1.33
N SER A 9 -5.40 -6.98 -2.01
CA SER A 9 -4.56 -6.54 -3.13
C SER A 9 -5.41 -5.91 -4.24
N TRP A 10 -4.89 -4.84 -4.84
CA TRP A 10 -5.51 -4.12 -5.97
C TRP A 10 -6.83 -3.41 -5.63
N ILE A 11 -7.14 -3.20 -4.36
CA ILE A 11 -8.39 -2.53 -3.95
C ILE A 11 -8.32 -1.00 -4.07
N GLY A 12 -7.12 -0.41 -4.18
CA GLY A 12 -6.95 1.04 -4.18
C GLY A 12 -7.47 1.70 -2.90
N LYS A 13 -8.00 2.92 -3.05
CA LYS A 13 -8.64 3.67 -1.95
C LYS A 13 -10.17 3.44 -1.92
N ALA A 14 -10.62 2.22 -1.99
CA ALA A 14 -12.05 1.93 -1.96
C ALA A 14 -12.60 1.83 -0.53
N HIS A 15 -13.86 2.21 -0.35
CA HIS A 15 -14.70 1.84 0.78
C HIS A 15 -15.85 0.96 0.30
N LEU A 16 -16.23 -0.04 1.10
CA LEU A 16 -17.35 -0.94 0.80
C LEU A 16 -18.64 -0.30 1.30
N ILE A 17 -19.25 0.56 0.49
CA ILE A 17 -20.45 1.32 0.85
C ILE A 17 -21.62 0.37 1.07
N GLY A 18 -22.41 0.58 2.13
CA GLY A 18 -23.58 -0.23 2.46
C GLY A 18 -23.29 -1.53 3.20
N GLN A 19 -22.03 -1.85 3.47
CA GLN A 19 -21.66 -2.99 4.31
C GLN A 19 -21.43 -2.57 5.75
N THR A 20 -21.90 -3.41 6.68
CA THR A 20 -21.51 -3.33 8.09
C THR A 20 -20.18 -4.05 8.26
N LEU A 21 -19.17 -3.36 8.79
CA LEU A 21 -17.87 -3.95 9.04
C LEU A 21 -17.79 -4.51 10.46
N THR A 22 -17.23 -5.70 10.59
CA THR A 22 -17.04 -6.39 11.86
C THR A 22 -15.56 -6.35 12.26
N ALA A 23 -15.32 -6.05 13.53
CA ALA A 23 -14.01 -6.06 14.13
C ALA A 23 -13.77 -7.35 14.93
N SER A 24 -12.61 -7.95 14.75
CA SER A 24 -12.02 -8.95 15.63
C SER A 24 -10.65 -8.49 16.11
N TYR A 25 -10.06 -9.18 17.06
CA TYR A 25 -8.82 -8.72 17.68
C TYR A 25 -7.81 -9.85 17.77
N ILE A 26 -6.53 -9.52 17.63
CA ILE A 26 -5.41 -10.42 17.87
C ILE A 26 -4.41 -9.78 18.82
N ARG A 27 -3.65 -10.60 19.53
CA ARG A 27 -2.45 -10.20 20.26
C ARG A 27 -1.24 -10.77 19.55
N PRO A 28 -0.51 -9.96 18.77
CA PRO A 28 0.70 -10.45 18.14
C PRO A 28 1.72 -10.80 19.23
N GLY A 29 2.21 -12.01 19.19
CA GLY A 29 3.32 -12.46 20.04
C GLY A 29 4.68 -12.20 19.39
N PRO A 30 5.77 -12.53 20.08
CA PRO A 30 7.09 -12.51 19.47
C PRO A 30 7.11 -13.46 18.28
N VAL A 31 7.49 -12.94 17.11
CA VAL A 31 7.70 -13.75 15.91
C VAL A 31 8.98 -14.56 16.12
N GLY A 32 8.86 -15.89 16.24
CA GLY A 32 10.01 -16.79 16.26
C GLY A 32 10.67 -16.88 14.87
N ASP A 33 11.90 -17.35 14.83
CA ASP A 33 12.69 -17.46 13.60
C ASP A 33 11.96 -18.31 12.53
N GLY A 34 11.39 -17.63 11.53
CA GLY A 34 10.87 -18.24 10.31
C GLY A 34 9.48 -18.88 10.37
N PHE A 35 8.69 -18.69 11.41
CA PHE A 35 7.34 -19.24 11.52
C PHE A 35 6.27 -18.23 11.07
N ILE A 36 5.28 -18.74 10.32
CA ILE A 36 4.00 -18.04 10.13
C ILE A 36 3.31 -18.03 11.48
N TYR A 37 3.15 -16.83 12.04
CA TYR A 37 2.43 -16.66 13.30
C TYR A 37 0.94 -16.42 12.99
N ASP A 38 0.10 -17.36 13.42
CA ASP A 38 -1.36 -17.28 13.32
C ASP A 38 -1.97 -17.20 14.74
N PRO A 39 -2.01 -16.00 15.33
CA PRO A 39 -2.49 -15.83 16.69
C PRO A 39 -4.01 -16.08 16.76
N PRO A 40 -4.52 -16.61 17.89
CA PRO A 40 -5.95 -16.77 18.09
C PRO A 40 -6.69 -15.43 17.98
N THR A 41 -7.85 -15.46 17.33
CA THR A 41 -8.71 -14.28 17.14
C THR A 41 -9.77 -14.22 18.25
N TYR A 42 -10.02 -13.03 18.76
CA TYR A 42 -11.02 -12.74 19.79
C TYR A 42 -12.11 -11.84 19.22
N GLU A 43 -13.37 -12.10 19.55
CA GLU A 43 -14.52 -11.27 19.10
C GLU A 43 -14.58 -9.94 19.86
N HIS A 44 -14.15 -9.93 21.12
CA HIS A 44 -14.16 -8.74 21.96
C HIS A 44 -12.78 -8.44 22.48
N PRO A 45 -12.40 -7.16 22.55
CA PRO A 45 -11.23 -6.78 23.29
C PRO A 45 -11.42 -7.15 24.76
N ASP A 46 -10.38 -7.62 25.41
CA ASP A 46 -10.41 -7.85 26.85
C ASP A 46 -10.88 -6.59 27.58
N THR A 47 -12.02 -6.68 28.24
CA THR A 47 -12.66 -5.53 28.92
C THR A 47 -12.03 -5.23 30.28
N SER A 48 -11.12 -6.07 30.78
CA SER A 48 -10.47 -5.92 32.08
C SER A 48 -9.38 -4.84 32.11
N GLY A 49 -9.00 -4.29 30.95
CA GLY A 49 -8.05 -3.19 30.81
C GLY A 49 -7.82 -2.87 29.33
N TYR A 50 -7.41 -1.64 29.05
CA TYR A 50 -7.01 -1.25 27.70
C TYR A 50 -5.72 -2.02 27.31
N ASP A 51 -5.86 -3.02 26.46
CA ASP A 51 -4.72 -3.76 25.92
C ASP A 51 -4.14 -3.00 24.72
N GLU A 52 -3.06 -2.26 24.98
CA GLU A 52 -2.34 -1.49 23.95
C GLU A 52 -1.66 -2.40 22.91
N SER A 53 -1.46 -3.67 23.21
CA SER A 53 -0.82 -4.64 22.32
C SER A 53 -1.80 -5.27 21.32
N ALA A 54 -3.10 -5.18 21.57
CA ALA A 54 -4.11 -5.77 20.70
C ALA A 54 -4.21 -5.02 19.36
N TRP A 55 -4.24 -5.78 18.28
CA TRP A 55 -4.52 -5.28 16.93
C TRP A 55 -5.98 -5.55 16.58
N MET A 56 -6.62 -4.57 15.97
CA MET A 56 -7.97 -4.71 15.42
C MET A 56 -7.87 -5.23 13.98
N LEU A 57 -8.59 -6.31 13.71
CA LEU A 57 -8.80 -6.86 12.37
C LEU A 57 -10.20 -6.46 11.90
N LEU A 58 -10.30 -5.87 10.70
CA LEU A 58 -11.58 -5.49 10.10
C LEU A 58 -11.83 -6.28 8.81
N ASP A 59 -13.06 -6.69 8.58
CA ASP A 59 -13.50 -7.26 7.30
C ASP A 59 -13.71 -6.17 6.21
N GLY A 60 -12.92 -5.13 6.29
CA GLY A 60 -12.96 -3.94 5.44
C GLY A 60 -11.74 -3.76 4.56
N THR A 61 -11.67 -2.60 3.92
CA THR A 61 -10.54 -2.19 3.11
C THR A 61 -9.45 -1.53 3.96
N PRO A 62 -8.20 -1.41 3.46
CA PRO A 62 -7.15 -0.66 4.14
C PRO A 62 -7.54 0.80 4.43
N ALA A 63 -8.22 1.47 3.51
CA ALA A 63 -8.74 2.82 3.73
C ALA A 63 -9.77 2.86 4.87
N SER A 64 -10.69 1.89 4.94
CA SER A 64 -11.63 1.77 6.06
C SER A 64 -10.92 1.53 7.39
N CYS A 65 -9.85 0.74 7.40
CA CYS A 65 -9.02 0.52 8.59
C CYS A 65 -8.39 1.82 9.09
N THR A 66 -7.86 2.64 8.18
CA THR A 66 -7.31 3.94 8.54
C THR A 66 -8.37 4.87 9.12
N ASN A 67 -9.53 4.99 8.47
CA ASN A 67 -10.61 5.86 8.94
C ASN A 67 -11.09 5.44 10.34
N ILE A 68 -11.40 4.14 10.52
CA ILE A 68 -11.85 3.62 11.81
C ILE A 68 -10.73 3.78 12.87
N GLY A 69 -9.47 3.55 12.50
CA GLY A 69 -8.33 3.74 13.39
C GLY A 69 -8.15 5.18 13.86
N LEU A 70 -8.42 6.15 13.00
CA LEU A 70 -8.34 7.58 13.33
C LEU A 70 -9.47 8.03 14.25
N TYR A 71 -10.73 7.68 13.91
CA TYR A 71 -11.90 8.27 14.57
C TYR A 71 -12.47 7.42 15.70
N TYR A 72 -12.22 6.12 15.72
CA TYR A 72 -12.76 5.18 16.71
C TYR A 72 -11.68 4.48 17.53
N ASN A 73 -10.44 5.06 17.56
CA ASN A 73 -9.41 4.52 18.42
C ASN A 73 -9.77 4.69 19.91
N ARG A 74 -9.49 3.66 20.70
CA ARG A 74 -9.83 3.63 22.11
C ARG A 74 -9.07 4.65 22.97
N ARG A 75 -7.88 5.06 22.51
CA ARG A 75 -7.06 6.03 23.24
C ARG A 75 -7.68 7.42 23.28
N LYS A 76 -8.60 7.74 22.35
CA LYS A 76 -9.19 9.06 22.18
C LYS A 76 -8.14 10.19 22.10
N LYS A 77 -6.92 9.83 21.68
CA LYS A 77 -5.83 10.80 21.48
C LYS A 77 -5.73 11.11 19.99
N PRO A 78 -5.39 12.32 19.63
CA PRO A 78 -5.06 12.66 18.25
C PRO A 78 -3.96 11.75 17.70
N VAL A 79 -4.05 11.45 16.41
CA VAL A 79 -3.03 10.72 15.67
C VAL A 79 -2.26 11.73 14.85
N ASP A 80 -0.96 11.78 15.04
CA ASP A 80 -0.09 12.76 14.38
C ASP A 80 0.44 12.23 13.03
N LEU A 81 0.56 10.91 12.90
CA LEU A 81 1.08 10.24 11.71
C LEU A 81 0.36 8.91 11.46
N VAL A 82 -0.07 8.70 10.23
CA VAL A 82 -0.54 7.40 9.73
C VAL A 82 0.61 6.71 9.01
N ILE A 83 0.95 5.48 9.42
CA ILE A 83 1.86 4.60 8.68
C ILE A 83 1.06 3.42 8.18
N SER A 84 0.94 3.30 6.86
CA SER A 84 0.31 2.18 6.19
C SER A 84 1.35 1.25 5.59
N GLY A 85 1.33 0.00 5.98
CA GLY A 85 2.33 -1.00 5.58
C GLY A 85 3.07 -1.62 6.77
N PRO A 86 4.22 -2.30 6.53
CA PRO A 86 4.83 -2.50 5.22
C PRO A 86 4.03 -3.47 4.34
N ASN A 87 3.84 -3.07 3.07
CA ASN A 87 3.28 -3.96 2.06
C ASN A 87 4.33 -4.94 1.55
N TYR A 88 3.95 -6.20 1.38
CA TYR A 88 4.79 -7.19 0.73
C TYR A 88 4.64 -7.09 -0.80
N GLY A 89 5.48 -6.28 -1.42
CA GLY A 89 5.48 -5.92 -2.83
C GLY A 89 5.67 -4.43 -3.04
N ARG A 90 6.21 -4.05 -4.20
CA ARG A 90 6.39 -2.62 -4.57
C ARG A 90 5.04 -1.95 -4.87
N ASN A 91 4.95 -0.68 -4.55
CA ASN A 91 3.88 0.22 -4.94
C ASN A 91 4.49 1.45 -5.61
N SER A 92 5.14 1.23 -6.76
CA SER A 92 5.77 2.24 -7.60
C SER A 92 5.03 2.34 -8.93
N THR A 93 5.28 3.40 -9.68
CA THR A 93 4.60 3.78 -10.93
C THR A 93 3.11 4.08 -10.76
N ALA A 94 2.51 4.77 -11.70
CA ALA A 94 1.09 5.13 -11.65
C ALA A 94 0.18 3.90 -11.50
N LEU A 95 0.53 2.80 -12.16
CA LEU A 95 -0.27 1.58 -12.17
C LEU A 95 -0.41 0.95 -10.78
N TYR A 96 0.70 0.79 -10.07
CA TYR A 96 0.68 0.15 -8.75
C TYR A 96 0.24 1.11 -7.65
N ILE A 97 0.61 2.40 -7.71
CA ILE A 97 0.21 3.41 -6.73
C ILE A 97 -1.31 3.54 -6.68
N ILE A 98 -1.97 3.70 -7.83
CA ILE A 98 -3.43 3.89 -7.91
C ILE A 98 -4.17 2.63 -7.45
N SER A 99 -3.64 1.44 -7.77
CA SER A 99 -4.25 0.16 -7.41
C SER A 99 -3.98 -0.27 -5.96
N SER A 100 -3.01 0.36 -5.29
CA SER A 100 -2.54 -0.08 -3.97
C SER A 100 -3.50 0.25 -2.84
N GLY A 101 -3.91 -0.77 -2.08
CA GLY A 101 -4.62 -0.57 -0.83
C GLY A 101 -3.75 0.06 0.26
N THR A 102 -2.44 -0.17 0.24
CA THR A 102 -1.48 0.43 1.18
C THR A 102 -1.36 1.93 0.95
N VAL A 103 -1.23 2.36 -0.31
CA VAL A 103 -1.25 3.78 -0.67
C VAL A 103 -2.63 4.37 -0.39
N GLY A 104 -3.72 3.64 -0.71
CA GLY A 104 -5.08 4.07 -0.44
C GLY A 104 -5.37 4.33 1.04
N ALA A 105 -4.80 3.53 1.94
CA ALA A 105 -4.89 3.75 3.39
C ALA A 105 -4.12 5.00 3.84
N ALA A 106 -2.93 5.25 3.29
CA ALA A 106 -2.19 6.48 3.54
C ALA A 106 -2.93 7.72 2.98
N MET A 107 -3.51 7.62 1.78
CA MET A 107 -4.36 8.67 1.21
C MET A 107 -5.57 8.98 2.10
N GLU A 108 -6.19 7.97 2.72
CA GLU A 108 -7.28 8.19 3.68
C GLU A 108 -6.82 9.00 4.89
N GLY A 109 -5.61 8.71 5.42
CA GLY A 109 -4.99 9.50 6.48
C GLY A 109 -4.80 10.96 6.06
N ALA A 110 -4.22 11.18 4.89
CA ALA A 110 -3.98 12.51 4.33
C ALA A 110 -5.29 13.29 4.09
N LEU A 111 -6.33 12.65 3.57
CA LEU A 111 -7.66 13.26 3.39
C LEU A 111 -8.36 13.54 4.74
N SER A 112 -7.99 12.85 5.79
CA SER A 112 -8.43 13.12 7.16
C SER A 112 -7.60 14.22 7.85
N GLY A 113 -6.70 14.89 7.13
CA GLY A 113 -5.86 15.98 7.65
C GLY A 113 -4.67 15.53 8.48
N VAL A 114 -4.26 14.26 8.38
CA VAL A 114 -3.14 13.68 9.12
C VAL A 114 -2.00 13.35 8.16
N LYS A 115 -0.77 13.72 8.51
CA LYS A 115 0.43 13.30 7.79
C LYS A 115 0.44 11.78 7.60
N ALA A 116 0.81 11.28 6.41
CA ALA A 116 0.74 9.86 6.15
C ALA A 116 1.96 9.32 5.39
N ILE A 117 2.31 8.08 5.66
CA ILE A 117 3.36 7.33 4.96
C ILE A 117 2.80 5.99 4.50
N SER A 118 2.99 5.68 3.22
CA SER A 118 2.79 4.35 2.65
C SER A 118 4.16 3.69 2.51
N LEU A 119 4.36 2.56 3.20
CA LEU A 119 5.60 1.81 3.20
C LEU A 119 5.42 0.49 2.45
N SER A 120 6.35 0.17 1.55
CA SER A 120 6.33 -1.05 0.74
C SER A 120 7.72 -1.66 0.64
N TYR A 121 7.78 -2.99 0.69
CA TYR A 121 9.00 -3.77 0.53
C TYR A 121 9.02 -4.39 -0.86
N ALA A 122 9.83 -3.81 -1.75
CA ALA A 122 9.99 -4.27 -3.13
C ALA A 122 10.90 -5.50 -3.20
N PHE A 123 10.41 -6.61 -3.71
CA PHE A 123 11.19 -7.84 -3.86
C PHE A 123 11.13 -8.34 -5.31
N GLU A 124 12.20 -8.99 -5.74
CA GLU A 124 12.27 -9.68 -7.04
C GLU A 124 11.68 -11.10 -6.95
N ASN A 125 11.90 -11.76 -5.82
CA ASN A 125 11.32 -13.07 -5.56
C ASN A 125 10.72 -13.13 -4.16
N ARG A 126 9.82 -14.09 -3.93
CA ARG A 126 9.06 -14.19 -2.66
C ARG A 126 9.83 -14.84 -1.51
N SER A 127 11.03 -15.33 -1.75
CA SER A 127 11.88 -15.93 -0.71
C SER A 127 12.88 -14.88 -0.20
N ILE A 128 12.47 -14.10 0.78
CA ILE A 128 13.29 -13.03 1.35
C ILE A 128 13.98 -13.55 2.61
N PRO A 129 15.32 -13.53 2.68
CA PRO A 129 16.04 -13.91 3.89
C PRO A 129 15.68 -13.01 5.08
N PRO A 130 15.47 -13.57 6.30
CA PRO A 130 15.16 -12.79 7.49
C PRO A 130 16.09 -11.60 7.78
N PRO A 131 17.41 -11.69 7.57
CA PRO A 131 18.31 -10.55 7.75
C PRO A 131 17.94 -9.35 6.87
N HIS A 132 17.51 -9.57 5.63
CA HIS A 132 17.09 -8.46 4.74
C HIS A 132 15.83 -7.76 5.27
N VAL A 133 14.89 -8.51 5.84
CA VAL A 133 13.68 -7.94 6.48
C VAL A 133 14.06 -7.06 7.65
N LYS A 134 14.99 -7.52 8.49
CA LYS A 134 15.48 -6.77 9.66
C LYS A 134 16.13 -5.45 9.22
N GLU A 135 17.06 -5.52 8.26
CA GLU A 135 17.75 -4.32 7.77
C GLU A 135 16.79 -3.35 7.06
N ALA A 136 15.87 -3.85 6.23
CA ALA A 136 14.83 -3.02 5.61
C ALA A 136 13.96 -2.32 6.66
N THR A 137 13.62 -3.01 7.75
CA THR A 137 12.86 -2.43 8.86
C THR A 137 13.65 -1.33 9.55
N THR A 138 14.94 -1.56 9.82
CA THR A 138 15.84 -0.54 10.42
C THR A 138 15.90 0.70 9.53
N ARG A 139 16.19 0.53 8.24
CA ARG A 139 16.22 1.65 7.27
C ARG A 139 14.89 2.38 7.16
N SER A 140 13.77 1.64 7.19
CA SER A 140 12.43 2.24 7.17
C SER A 140 12.18 3.12 8.39
N VAL A 141 12.55 2.68 9.59
CA VAL A 141 12.35 3.45 10.82
C VAL A 141 13.23 4.71 10.82
N GLU A 142 14.49 4.62 10.39
CA GLU A 142 15.39 5.77 10.25
C GLU A 142 14.81 6.80 9.27
N LEU A 143 14.36 6.35 8.11
CA LEU A 143 13.79 7.22 7.08
C LEU A 143 12.46 7.88 7.54
N ILE A 144 11.58 7.12 8.21
CA ILE A 144 10.34 7.67 8.77
C ILE A 144 10.63 8.77 9.80
N LYS A 145 11.62 8.58 10.68
CA LYS A 145 12.05 9.61 11.65
C LYS A 145 12.57 10.84 10.93
N TYR A 146 13.45 10.66 9.95
CA TYR A 146 13.98 11.77 9.15
C TYR A 146 12.87 12.57 8.47
N LEU A 147 11.92 11.89 7.80
CA LEU A 147 10.80 12.54 7.12
C LEU A 147 9.86 13.24 8.12
N TRP A 148 9.64 12.66 9.30
CA TRP A 148 8.85 13.30 10.34
C TRP A 148 9.46 14.61 10.82
N GLU A 149 10.77 14.66 11.04
CA GLU A 149 11.51 15.83 11.49
C GLU A 149 11.68 16.89 10.39
N ASN A 150 11.68 16.46 9.11
CA ASN A 150 11.92 17.31 7.94
C ASN A 150 10.74 17.27 6.95
N TRP A 151 9.50 17.27 7.47
CA TRP A 151 8.31 17.14 6.63
C TRP A 151 8.10 18.36 5.74
N ASP A 152 8.03 18.16 4.43
CA ASP A 152 7.72 19.21 3.47
C ASP A 152 6.26 19.67 3.59
N GLU A 153 6.01 20.99 3.70
CA GLU A 153 4.69 21.57 3.96
C GLU A 153 3.67 21.33 2.81
N GLN A 154 4.13 21.14 1.59
CA GLN A 154 3.27 20.88 0.45
C GLN A 154 2.90 19.40 0.33
N THR A 155 3.60 18.53 1.03
CA THR A 155 3.43 17.08 1.00
C THR A 155 2.37 16.63 2.02
N GLN A 156 1.37 15.91 1.56
CA GLN A 156 0.33 15.31 2.42
C GLN A 156 0.68 13.88 2.81
N LEU A 157 1.34 13.14 1.92
CA LEU A 157 1.82 11.79 2.20
C LEU A 157 3.11 11.48 1.42
N TYR A 158 3.91 10.56 1.97
CA TYR A 158 5.02 9.95 1.24
C TYR A 158 4.71 8.50 0.89
N THR A 159 5.07 8.07 -0.32
CA THR A 159 5.16 6.64 -0.64
C THR A 159 6.63 6.24 -0.65
N ILE A 160 6.94 5.20 0.12
CA ILE A 160 8.30 4.68 0.30
C ILE A 160 8.32 3.24 -0.21
N ASN A 161 9.29 2.94 -1.09
CA ASN A 161 9.56 1.57 -1.50
C ASN A 161 11.01 1.23 -1.14
N VAL A 162 11.19 0.22 -0.31
CA VAL A 162 12.49 -0.26 0.16
C VAL A 162 12.83 -1.54 -0.60
N PRO A 163 13.95 -1.62 -1.33
CA PRO A 163 14.33 -2.81 -2.05
C PRO A 163 14.76 -3.92 -1.08
N MET A 164 14.21 -5.12 -1.25
CA MET A 164 14.50 -6.29 -0.39
C MET A 164 15.67 -7.09 -0.96
N ILE A 165 16.85 -6.48 -0.95
CA ILE A 165 18.11 -7.01 -1.49
C ILE A 165 19.19 -7.12 -0.42
N ALA A 166 20.26 -7.85 -0.71
CA ALA A 166 21.35 -8.07 0.24
C ALA A 166 22.04 -6.76 0.69
N SER A 167 22.06 -5.74 -0.17
CA SER A 167 22.67 -4.44 0.10
C SER A 167 21.69 -3.41 0.72
N VAL A 168 20.51 -3.83 1.19
CA VAL A 168 19.49 -2.90 1.71
C VAL A 168 19.97 -2.02 2.86
N ALA A 169 20.92 -2.53 3.67
CA ALA A 169 21.52 -1.75 4.76
C ALA A 169 22.22 -0.46 4.28
N SER A 170 22.75 -0.46 3.04
CA SER A 170 23.41 0.67 2.40
C SER A 170 22.60 1.31 1.28
N ALA A 171 21.32 0.92 1.10
CA ALA A 171 20.46 1.51 0.09
C ALA A 171 20.18 2.98 0.39
N GLU A 172 20.53 3.84 -0.58
CA GLU A 172 20.34 5.29 -0.44
C GLU A 172 18.88 5.69 -0.68
N PRO A 173 18.29 6.54 0.18
CA PRO A 173 16.98 7.11 -0.07
C PRO A 173 17.07 8.25 -1.10
N VAL A 174 16.21 8.21 -2.10
CA VAL A 174 16.16 9.19 -3.20
C VAL A 174 14.74 9.72 -3.34
N PHE A 175 14.57 11.05 -3.39
CA PHE A 175 13.31 11.66 -3.75
C PHE A 175 12.99 11.41 -5.23
N THR A 176 11.77 10.94 -5.49
CA THR A 176 11.34 10.49 -6.80
C THR A 176 10.02 11.14 -7.22
N HIS A 177 9.73 11.05 -8.50
CA HIS A 177 8.39 11.28 -9.06
C HIS A 177 7.78 9.95 -9.50
N ILE A 178 6.46 9.92 -9.66
CA ILE A 178 5.74 8.74 -10.17
C ILE A 178 6.08 8.57 -11.65
N LEU A 179 6.50 7.36 -12.06
CA LEU A 179 6.56 6.98 -13.47
C LEU A 179 5.14 6.84 -14.01
N GLU A 180 4.78 7.67 -14.99
CA GLU A 180 3.53 7.54 -15.71
C GLU A 180 3.63 6.38 -16.70
N ASN A 181 2.80 5.37 -16.54
CA ASN A 181 2.73 4.20 -17.41
C ASN A 181 1.28 3.73 -17.58
N THR A 182 1.06 2.83 -18.53
CA THR A 182 -0.28 2.39 -18.91
C THR A 182 -0.36 0.86 -18.92
N TRP A 183 -1.56 0.33 -18.64
CA TRP A 183 -1.87 -1.09 -18.82
C TRP A 183 -2.37 -1.36 -20.24
N GLY A 184 -2.15 -2.62 -20.70
CA GLY A 184 -3.02 -3.26 -21.68
C GLY A 184 -4.27 -3.84 -20.99
N SER A 185 -4.77 -4.99 -21.46
CA SER A 185 -5.83 -5.70 -20.74
C SER A 185 -5.29 -6.29 -19.45
N VAL A 186 -5.99 -6.06 -18.34
CA VAL A 186 -5.71 -6.69 -17.05
C VAL A 186 -6.52 -7.97 -16.82
N PHE A 187 -7.33 -8.37 -17.81
CA PHE A 187 -8.10 -9.61 -17.79
C PHE A 187 -7.85 -10.42 -19.06
N HIS A 188 -7.80 -11.74 -18.88
CA HIS A 188 -7.75 -12.71 -19.97
C HIS A 188 -9.03 -13.53 -19.97
N GLU A 189 -9.61 -13.75 -21.15
CA GLU A 189 -10.74 -14.67 -21.30
C GLU A 189 -10.26 -16.10 -21.02
N VAL A 190 -10.95 -16.78 -20.11
CA VAL A 190 -10.69 -18.19 -19.78
C VAL A 190 -11.81 -19.04 -20.31
N GLY A 191 -11.45 -20.02 -21.14
CA GLY A 191 -12.44 -20.98 -21.71
C GLY A 191 -12.75 -20.72 -23.17
N GLY A 192 -11.99 -21.35 -24.01
CA GLY A 192 -12.28 -21.59 -25.42
C GLY A 192 -12.46 -23.08 -25.73
N SER A 193 -12.52 -23.92 -24.70
CA SER A 193 -12.80 -25.37 -24.89
C SER A 193 -14.30 -25.57 -24.86
N LYS A 194 -14.86 -25.84 -26.03
CA LYS A 194 -16.26 -26.27 -26.22
C LYS A 194 -16.47 -27.63 -25.53
N THR A 195 -16.57 -27.65 -24.20
CA THR A 195 -17.14 -28.81 -23.51
C THR A 195 -18.66 -28.67 -23.50
N PRO A 196 -19.43 -29.77 -23.59
CA PRO A 196 -20.89 -29.72 -23.59
C PRO A 196 -21.55 -29.13 -22.34
N ALA A 197 -20.77 -28.79 -21.35
CA ALA A 197 -21.20 -28.11 -20.10
C ALA A 197 -21.03 -26.59 -20.13
N ASP A 198 -20.54 -25.98 -21.21
CA ASP A 198 -20.40 -24.55 -21.33
C ASP A 198 -21.78 -23.96 -21.66
N ASP A 199 -22.38 -23.28 -20.66
CA ASP A 199 -23.67 -22.59 -20.77
C ASP A 199 -23.60 -21.29 -21.60
N GLY A 200 -22.54 -21.09 -22.37
CA GLY A 200 -22.29 -19.93 -23.21
C GLY A 200 -21.85 -18.68 -22.45
N LYS A 201 -21.60 -18.76 -21.14
CA LYS A 201 -21.10 -17.63 -20.35
C LYS A 201 -19.62 -17.43 -20.59
N ARG A 202 -19.24 -16.18 -20.86
CA ARG A 202 -17.82 -15.79 -20.94
C ARG A 202 -17.26 -15.63 -19.54
N GLN A 203 -16.07 -16.13 -19.32
CA GLN A 203 -15.35 -16.03 -18.06
C GLN A 203 -14.03 -15.28 -18.28
N PHE A 204 -13.66 -14.42 -17.33
CA PHE A 204 -12.44 -13.64 -17.37
C PHE A 204 -11.64 -13.83 -16.08
N ARG A 205 -10.35 -14.04 -16.24
CA ARG A 205 -9.40 -14.13 -15.12
C ARG A 205 -8.52 -12.91 -15.11
N TRP A 206 -8.36 -12.30 -13.92
CA TRP A 206 -7.41 -11.24 -13.71
C TRP A 206 -5.97 -11.75 -13.90
N GLY A 207 -5.14 -11.00 -14.63
CA GLY A 207 -3.76 -11.34 -14.95
C GLY A 207 -3.16 -10.29 -15.87
N PRO A 208 -2.72 -9.15 -15.35
CA PRO A 208 -2.06 -8.11 -16.16
C PRO A 208 -0.70 -8.59 -16.68
N ASP A 209 -0.24 -7.98 -17.76
CA ASP A 209 1.12 -8.18 -18.28
C ASP A 209 2.12 -7.38 -17.42
N PHE A 210 2.65 -8.04 -16.37
CA PHE A 210 3.65 -7.45 -15.50
C PHE A 210 4.97 -7.19 -16.20
N ASP A 211 5.35 -8.04 -17.17
CA ASP A 211 6.59 -7.89 -17.91
C ASP A 211 6.56 -6.62 -18.78
N ALA A 212 5.38 -6.24 -19.30
CA ALA A 212 5.22 -4.98 -20.01
C ALA A 212 5.43 -3.77 -19.09
N ALA A 213 4.90 -3.83 -17.86
CA ALA A 213 5.11 -2.78 -16.87
C ALA A 213 6.61 -2.67 -16.48
N ASP A 214 7.28 -3.79 -16.30
CA ASP A 214 8.70 -3.84 -15.95
C ASP A 214 9.58 -3.31 -17.11
N ARG A 215 9.28 -3.66 -18.36
CA ARG A 215 9.95 -3.06 -19.53
C ARG A 215 9.81 -1.54 -19.55
N THR A 216 8.65 -1.00 -19.24
CA THR A 216 8.44 0.47 -19.18
C THR A 216 9.36 1.11 -18.12
N VAL A 217 9.57 0.47 -16.99
CA VAL A 217 10.50 0.94 -15.96
C VAL A 217 11.94 0.90 -16.48
N ALA A 218 12.37 -0.23 -17.05
CA ALA A 218 13.72 -0.42 -17.57
C ALA A 218 14.08 0.58 -18.70
N GLU A 219 13.11 0.93 -19.55
CA GLU A 219 13.28 1.89 -20.66
C GLU A 219 13.17 3.35 -20.20
N SER A 220 12.71 3.60 -18.97
CA SER A 220 12.52 4.95 -18.44
C SER A 220 13.84 5.64 -18.08
N SER A 221 13.80 6.94 -17.87
CA SER A 221 14.95 7.76 -17.48
C SER A 221 14.63 8.65 -16.29
N GLY A 222 15.65 9.22 -15.67
CA GLY A 222 15.53 10.12 -14.54
C GLY A 222 15.22 9.41 -13.21
N ASN A 223 14.90 10.20 -12.19
CA ASN A 223 14.64 9.73 -10.84
C ASN A 223 13.15 9.40 -10.63
N ASN A 224 12.58 8.50 -11.44
CA ASN A 224 11.25 7.99 -11.16
C ASN A 224 11.30 6.84 -10.14
N ASP A 225 10.18 6.61 -9.50
CA ASP A 225 10.04 5.65 -8.40
C ASP A 225 10.33 4.19 -8.80
N GLY A 226 9.97 3.79 -10.02
CA GLY A 226 10.25 2.46 -10.54
C GLY A 226 11.75 2.24 -10.76
N ARG A 227 12.41 3.16 -11.48
CA ARG A 227 13.82 3.05 -11.82
C ARG A 227 14.75 3.10 -10.61
N VAL A 228 14.46 3.97 -9.64
CA VAL A 228 15.26 4.09 -8.40
C VAL A 228 15.27 2.78 -7.62
N ILE A 229 14.13 2.07 -7.57
CA ILE A 229 14.05 0.75 -6.95
C ILE A 229 14.89 -0.28 -7.69
N GLU A 230 14.84 -0.32 -9.03
CA GLU A 230 15.68 -1.23 -9.85
C GLU A 230 17.17 -0.99 -9.66
N GLN A 231 17.56 0.25 -9.37
CA GLN A 231 18.94 0.61 -9.04
C GLN A 231 19.36 0.18 -7.62
N GLY A 232 18.47 -0.45 -6.85
CA GLY A 232 18.73 -0.89 -5.48
C GLY A 232 18.67 0.24 -4.45
N CYS A 233 18.09 1.39 -4.80
CA CYS A 233 17.91 2.53 -3.92
C CYS A 233 16.49 2.54 -3.33
N ILE A 234 16.28 3.28 -2.22
CA ILE A 234 14.97 3.49 -1.61
C ILE A 234 14.28 4.64 -2.33
N SER A 235 13.12 4.40 -2.96
CA SER A 235 12.34 5.48 -3.54
C SER A 235 11.48 6.17 -2.48
N VAL A 236 11.45 7.51 -2.49
CA VAL A 236 10.65 8.34 -1.61
C VAL A 236 9.88 9.33 -2.48
N THR A 237 8.59 9.12 -2.67
CA THR A 237 7.78 9.97 -3.53
C THR A 237 6.84 10.83 -2.68
N PRO A 238 7.04 12.16 -2.63
CA PRO A 238 6.12 13.08 -1.98
C PRO A 238 4.84 13.23 -2.82
N LEU A 239 3.68 13.13 -2.20
CA LEU A 239 2.38 13.16 -2.88
C LEU A 239 1.36 14.07 -2.19
N ARG A 240 0.37 14.47 -2.95
CA ARG A 240 -0.91 15.00 -2.45
C ARG A 240 -2.00 13.96 -2.64
N ALA A 241 -2.96 13.92 -1.73
CA ALA A 241 -4.09 13.00 -1.78
C ALA A 241 -5.20 13.50 -2.73
N ASN A 242 -4.83 13.77 -3.98
CA ASN A 242 -5.72 14.21 -5.04
C ASN A 242 -5.24 13.70 -6.40
N TYR A 243 -6.09 13.79 -7.40
CA TYR A 243 -5.67 13.62 -8.79
C TYR A 243 -5.07 14.92 -9.32
N LYS A 244 -4.14 14.79 -10.27
CA LYS A 244 -3.54 15.94 -10.95
C LYS A 244 -4.53 16.47 -11.99
N ASP A 245 -4.99 17.69 -11.81
CA ASP A 245 -5.73 18.43 -12.82
C ASP A 245 -4.82 18.95 -13.94
N ILE A 246 -5.43 19.42 -15.02
CA ILE A 246 -4.72 20.05 -16.13
C ILE A 246 -5.03 21.56 -16.08
N PRO A 247 -4.19 22.37 -15.42
CA PRO A 247 -4.50 23.78 -15.12
C PRO A 247 -4.67 24.67 -16.35
N THR A 248 -4.16 24.22 -17.51
CA THR A 248 -4.27 24.96 -18.78
C THR A 248 -5.63 24.80 -19.46
N ILE A 249 -6.45 23.84 -19.00
CA ILE A 249 -7.80 23.61 -19.55
C ILE A 249 -8.81 24.15 -18.54
N GLN A 250 -9.25 25.37 -18.76
CA GLN A 250 -10.21 26.08 -17.91
C GLN A 250 -11.15 26.92 -18.77
N GLY A 251 -12.30 27.30 -18.23
CA GLY A 251 -13.27 28.17 -18.85
C GLY A 251 -14.61 27.48 -19.11
N GLU A 252 -15.51 28.21 -19.76
CA GLU A 252 -16.84 27.74 -20.13
C GLU A 252 -16.76 26.82 -21.36
N ILE A 253 -17.57 25.78 -21.38
CA ILE A 253 -17.77 24.90 -22.52
C ILE A 253 -19.07 25.31 -23.18
N THR A 254 -19.00 25.78 -24.44
CA THR A 254 -20.21 26.04 -25.25
C THR A 254 -20.53 24.76 -26.02
N LEU A 255 -21.76 24.29 -25.86
CA LEU A 255 -22.30 23.17 -26.66
C LEU A 255 -23.17 23.74 -27.79
N ASP A 256 -22.84 23.43 -29.02
CA ASP A 256 -23.64 23.77 -30.20
C ASP A 256 -24.83 22.82 -30.37
#